data_0bb38a1aa786f6b2c90c3b9af35b8dc8
#
_entry.id   0bb38a1aa786f6b2c90c3b9af35b8dc8
#
_cell.length_a   1.000
_cell.length_b   1.000
_cell.length_c   1.000
_cell.angle_alpha   90.00
_cell.angle_beta   90.00
_cell.angle_gamma   90.00
#
_symmetry.space_group_name_H-M   'P 1'
#
loop_
_entity.id
_entity.type
_entity.pdbx_description
1 polymer ?
#
loop_
_entity_poly.entity_id
_entity_poly.type
_entity_poly.pdbx_seq_one_letter_code
_entity_poly.pdbx_strand_id
1 'polypeptide(L)'
;MPNPDIRWSVPSDGHTFPIYAGLPSDMDRVGEYSVERDVATIRFGGDTWALQADKGPVMKATTGEATGSQVFTAVGDGKTFGASKNVSCTADRHRVLIHAESRKDFVLFRAPSDPDAPLDLENAEKIGQFTSENGGLKNVHVSFEGAGEKLPLDVQVFLSWVARHAMETRVLSSTWRLSLFLLVLIPFLVLYFLGYI
;
A
#
# COMPACT_ATOMS: atom_id res chain seq x y z
N MET A 1 18.97 15.44 1.67
CA MET A 1 17.74 16.24 1.86
C MET A 1 16.67 15.27 2.29
N PRO A 2 15.77 15.59 3.21
CA PRO A 2 14.66 14.71 3.51
C PRO A 2 13.78 14.56 2.27
N ASN A 3 13.37 13.34 1.97
CA ASN A 3 12.41 13.05 0.88
C ASN A 3 11.04 12.84 1.52
N PRO A 4 10.26 13.91 1.74
CA PRO A 4 9.08 13.82 2.55
C PRO A 4 7.92 13.05 1.91
N ASP A 5 7.93 12.90 0.58
CA ASP A 5 6.79 12.36 -0.15
C ASP A 5 7.19 11.26 -1.14
N ILE A 6 6.38 10.20 -1.20
CA ILE A 6 6.43 9.19 -2.26
C ILE A 6 5.14 9.27 -3.07
N ARG A 7 5.25 9.39 -4.38
CA ARG A 7 4.11 9.37 -5.32
C ARG A 7 4.23 8.24 -6.33
N TRP A 8 3.11 7.60 -6.58
CA TRP A 8 2.97 6.64 -7.66
C TRP A 8 2.18 7.28 -8.79
N SER A 9 2.71 7.25 -10.00
CA SER A 9 2.05 7.82 -11.16
C SER A 9 1.26 6.76 -11.94
N VAL A 10 0.39 7.23 -12.81
CA VAL A 10 -0.38 6.36 -13.72
C VAL A 10 0.57 5.72 -14.72
N PRO A 11 0.45 4.41 -14.99
CA PRO A 11 1.29 3.74 -15.98
C PRO A 11 0.97 4.26 -17.38
N SER A 12 2.01 4.54 -18.15
CA SER A 12 1.88 4.89 -19.57
C SER A 12 1.59 3.67 -20.46
N ASP A 13 2.04 2.49 -20.03
CA ASP A 13 1.91 1.19 -20.71
C ASP A 13 0.84 0.26 -20.10
N GLY A 14 0.15 0.73 -19.05
CA GLY A 14 -0.84 -0.04 -18.30
C GLY A 14 -0.26 -1.04 -17.28
N HIS A 15 1.05 -1.25 -17.24
CA HIS A 15 1.70 -2.27 -16.42
C HIS A 15 2.82 -1.75 -15.53
N THR A 16 3.47 -0.65 -15.92
CA THR A 16 4.63 -0.09 -15.22
C THR A 16 4.27 1.23 -14.53
N PHE A 17 4.33 1.26 -13.21
CA PHE A 17 4.00 2.43 -12.39
C PHE A 17 5.28 3.12 -11.93
N PRO A 18 5.58 4.32 -12.44
CA PRO A 18 6.71 5.11 -11.95
C PRO A 18 6.52 5.50 -10.49
N ILE A 19 7.61 5.45 -9.72
CA ILE A 19 7.68 5.86 -8.32
C ILE A 19 8.55 7.10 -8.24
N TYR A 20 8.01 8.16 -7.65
CA TYR A 20 8.68 9.44 -7.46
C TYR A 20 8.88 9.71 -5.97
N ALA A 21 9.97 10.36 -5.62
CA ALA A 21 10.26 10.81 -4.28
C ALA A 21 10.73 12.26 -4.29
N GLY A 22 10.35 13.06 -3.30
CA GLY A 22 10.79 14.44 -3.18
C GLY A 22 9.70 15.37 -2.63
N LEU A 23 9.95 16.67 -2.73
CA LEU A 23 8.96 17.68 -2.41
C LEU A 23 7.86 17.71 -3.49
N PRO A 24 6.62 18.07 -3.15
CA PRO A 24 5.52 18.12 -4.12
C PRO A 24 5.79 18.98 -5.37
N SER A 25 6.68 19.97 -5.26
CA SER A 25 7.10 20.84 -6.36
C SER A 25 8.31 20.34 -7.14
N ASP A 26 9.04 19.34 -6.61
CA ASP A 26 10.30 18.84 -7.19
C ASP A 26 10.49 17.38 -6.81
N MET A 27 9.98 16.50 -7.66
CA MET A 27 9.99 15.04 -7.44
C MET A 27 10.86 14.36 -8.47
N ASP A 28 11.82 13.58 -8.00
CA ASP A 28 12.66 12.71 -8.82
C ASP A 28 12.04 11.31 -8.99
N ARG A 29 12.18 10.74 -10.18
CA ARG A 29 11.84 9.33 -10.39
C ARG A 29 12.91 8.46 -9.73
N VAL A 30 12.53 7.75 -8.68
CA VAL A 30 13.44 6.91 -7.89
C VAL A 30 13.30 5.42 -8.21
N GLY A 31 12.20 5.01 -8.83
CA GLY A 31 11.97 3.61 -9.14
C GLY A 31 10.75 3.40 -10.02
N GLU A 32 10.44 2.12 -10.22
CA GLU A 32 9.25 1.68 -10.93
C GLU A 32 8.74 0.35 -10.37
N TYR A 33 7.43 0.21 -10.31
CA TYR A 33 6.74 -1.04 -9.98
C TYR A 33 6.14 -1.62 -11.24
N SER A 34 6.30 -2.90 -11.45
CA SER A 34 5.69 -3.62 -12.58
C SER A 34 5.08 -4.95 -12.14
N VAL A 35 4.04 -5.36 -12.87
CA VAL A 35 3.44 -6.69 -12.73
C VAL A 35 3.45 -7.36 -14.09
N GLU A 36 4.20 -8.45 -14.20
CA GLU A 36 4.28 -9.27 -15.41
C GLU A 36 3.92 -10.71 -15.07
N ARG A 37 2.91 -11.27 -15.72
CA ARG A 37 2.49 -12.67 -15.54
C ARG A 37 2.33 -13.06 -14.06
N ASP A 38 1.66 -12.21 -13.28
CA ASP A 38 1.44 -12.36 -11.83
C ASP A 38 2.71 -12.24 -10.96
N VAL A 39 3.84 -11.85 -11.53
CA VAL A 39 5.07 -11.54 -10.78
C VAL A 39 5.16 -10.03 -10.61
N ALA A 40 5.10 -9.58 -9.37
CA ALA A 40 5.27 -8.17 -9.02
C ALA A 40 6.74 -7.89 -8.68
N THR A 41 7.27 -6.78 -9.19
CA THR A 41 8.64 -6.33 -8.92
C THR A 41 8.70 -4.83 -8.70
N ILE A 42 9.69 -4.37 -7.93
CA ILE A 42 10.09 -2.96 -7.86
C ILE A 42 11.53 -2.86 -8.32
N ARG A 43 11.80 -2.00 -9.32
CA ARG A 43 13.14 -1.57 -9.66
C ARG A 43 13.47 -0.30 -8.88
N PHE A 44 14.47 -0.37 -8.03
CA PHE A 44 14.85 0.73 -7.15
C PHE A 44 16.35 0.69 -6.86
N GLY A 45 17.03 1.86 -6.95
CA GLY A 45 18.46 1.96 -6.58
C GLY A 45 19.42 1.07 -7.38
N GLY A 46 19.06 0.71 -8.62
CA GLY A 46 19.83 -0.21 -9.46
C GLY A 46 19.52 -1.69 -9.23
N ASP A 47 18.67 -2.01 -8.25
CA ASP A 47 18.20 -3.36 -7.93
C ASP A 47 16.82 -3.66 -8.45
N THR A 48 16.51 -4.96 -8.51
CA THR A 48 15.15 -5.46 -8.73
C THR A 48 14.71 -6.23 -7.49
N TRP A 49 13.68 -5.73 -6.81
CA TRP A 49 13.09 -6.37 -5.65
C TRP A 49 12.05 -7.41 -6.06
N ALA A 50 12.11 -8.58 -5.48
CA ALA A 50 11.07 -9.60 -5.62
C ALA A 50 9.97 -9.35 -4.60
N LEU A 51 8.73 -9.19 -5.09
CA LEU A 51 7.57 -8.90 -4.25
C LEU A 51 6.66 -10.12 -4.15
N GLN A 52 6.25 -10.43 -2.94
CA GLN A 52 5.31 -11.50 -2.62
C GLN A 52 4.14 -10.90 -1.83
N ALA A 53 2.94 -11.01 -2.37
CA ALA A 53 1.71 -10.63 -1.71
C ALA A 53 0.71 -11.77 -1.86
N ASP A 54 0.68 -12.65 -0.87
CA ASP A 54 -0.22 -13.79 -0.85
C ASP A 54 -1.67 -13.36 -0.58
N LYS A 55 -2.62 -14.28 -0.77
CA LYS A 55 -4.03 -14.06 -0.41
C LYS A 55 -4.26 -13.86 1.10
N GLY A 56 -3.26 -14.21 1.92
CA GLY A 56 -3.26 -14.03 3.36
C GLY A 56 -2.90 -12.61 3.81
N PRO A 57 -2.61 -12.44 5.10
CA PRO A 57 -2.28 -11.13 5.67
C PRO A 57 -0.77 -10.81 5.62
N VAL A 58 0.02 -11.51 4.85
CA VAL A 58 1.49 -11.38 4.82
C VAL A 58 1.96 -10.90 3.46
N MET A 59 2.84 -9.89 3.47
CA MET A 59 3.57 -9.41 2.30
C MET A 59 5.07 -9.42 2.59
N LYS A 60 5.86 -9.67 1.56
CA LYS A 60 7.34 -9.63 1.63
C LYS A 60 7.90 -8.92 0.40
N ALA A 61 8.95 -8.14 0.62
CA ALA A 61 9.80 -7.62 -0.42
C ALA A 61 11.23 -8.07 -0.14
N THR A 62 11.86 -8.74 -1.11
CA THR A 62 13.26 -9.13 -1.03
C THR A 62 14.05 -8.21 -1.95
N THR A 63 14.95 -7.41 -1.40
CA THR A 63 15.82 -6.50 -2.17
C THR A 63 16.89 -7.30 -2.90
N GLY A 64 17.46 -6.72 -3.96
CA GLY A 64 18.49 -7.37 -4.74
C GLY A 64 19.87 -7.36 -4.04
N GLU A 65 20.85 -7.99 -4.69
CA GLU A 65 22.20 -8.14 -4.14
C GLU A 65 22.97 -6.81 -4.03
N ALA A 66 22.68 -5.82 -4.90
CA ALA A 66 23.38 -4.54 -4.88
C ALA A 66 23.11 -3.73 -3.60
N THR A 67 21.92 -3.92 -2.97
CA THR A 67 21.59 -3.29 -1.69
C THR A 67 21.77 -4.22 -0.48
N GLY A 68 22.34 -5.42 -0.67
CA GLY A 68 22.67 -6.33 0.41
C GLY A 68 21.62 -7.37 0.76
N SER A 69 20.72 -7.71 -0.18
CA SER A 69 19.71 -8.78 -0.05
C SER A 69 18.96 -8.78 1.30
N GLN A 70 18.20 -7.74 1.55
CA GLN A 70 17.36 -7.60 2.76
C GLN A 70 15.94 -8.12 2.51
N VAL A 71 15.27 -8.57 3.57
CA VAL A 71 13.87 -8.97 3.52
C VAL A 71 13.03 -8.01 4.35
N PHE A 72 12.14 -7.28 3.70
CA PHE A 72 11.14 -6.44 4.33
C PHE A 72 9.81 -7.20 4.42
N THR A 73 9.12 -7.09 5.53
CA THR A 73 7.88 -7.82 5.79
C THR A 73 6.77 -6.90 6.26
N ALA A 74 5.53 -7.21 5.86
CA ALA A 74 4.34 -6.57 6.38
C ALA A 74 3.31 -7.64 6.74
N VAL A 75 2.73 -7.53 7.94
CA VAL A 75 1.78 -8.50 8.49
C VAL A 75 0.54 -7.76 8.97
N GLY A 76 -0.60 -8.09 8.40
CA GLY A 76 -1.90 -7.56 8.82
C GLY A 76 -2.51 -8.32 9.99
N ASP A 77 -3.35 -7.63 10.78
CA ASP A 77 -4.08 -8.19 11.93
C ASP A 77 -5.35 -8.96 11.54
N GLY A 78 -5.75 -8.94 10.27
CA GLY A 78 -6.94 -9.62 9.75
C GLY A 78 -6.64 -10.97 9.09
N LYS A 79 -7.69 -11.66 8.63
CA LYS A 79 -7.55 -12.91 7.86
C LYS A 79 -6.94 -12.71 6.48
N THR A 80 -7.11 -11.53 5.91
CA THR A 80 -6.54 -11.10 4.64
C THR A 80 -6.01 -9.70 4.80
N PHE A 81 -5.13 -9.28 3.90
CA PHE A 81 -4.55 -7.94 3.93
C PHE A 81 -5.63 -6.85 3.84
N GLY A 82 -6.61 -7.01 2.95
CA GLY A 82 -7.71 -6.07 2.79
C GLY A 82 -8.69 -6.00 3.98
N ALA A 83 -8.74 -7.03 4.83
CA ALA A 83 -9.56 -7.05 6.05
C ALA A 83 -8.81 -6.52 7.28
N SER A 84 -7.50 -6.32 7.18
CA SER A 84 -6.66 -5.88 8.28
C SER A 84 -6.87 -4.39 8.55
N LYS A 85 -7.12 -4.03 9.80
CA LYS A 85 -7.18 -2.63 10.23
C LYS A 85 -5.78 -2.08 10.50
N ASN A 86 -4.91 -2.92 11.02
CA ASN A 86 -3.52 -2.61 11.31
C ASN A 86 -2.60 -3.52 10.52
N VAL A 87 -1.51 -2.96 10.01
CA VAL A 87 -0.46 -3.68 9.31
C VAL A 87 0.88 -3.34 9.94
N SER A 88 1.51 -4.35 10.55
CA SER A 88 2.84 -4.21 11.14
C SER A 88 3.90 -4.42 10.07
N CYS A 89 4.71 -3.40 9.80
CA CYS A 89 5.80 -3.40 8.83
C CYS A 89 7.14 -3.48 9.54
N THR A 90 8.01 -4.35 9.06
CA THR A 90 9.41 -4.46 9.51
C THR A 90 10.31 -4.37 8.30
N ALA A 91 11.19 -3.37 8.28
CA ALA A 91 12.16 -3.12 7.24
C ALA A 91 13.50 -2.79 7.89
N ASP A 92 14.47 -3.69 7.81
CA ASP A 92 15.73 -3.64 8.56
C ASP A 92 15.43 -3.43 10.09
N ARG A 93 15.96 -2.38 10.67
CA ARG A 93 15.73 -1.99 12.09
C ARG A 93 14.48 -1.12 12.30
N HIS A 94 13.79 -0.75 11.23
CA HIS A 94 12.64 0.14 11.28
C HIS A 94 11.35 -0.66 11.42
N ARG A 95 10.53 -0.27 12.39
CA ARG A 95 9.22 -0.85 12.61
C ARG A 95 8.17 0.24 12.51
N VAL A 96 7.19 0.00 11.66
CA VAL A 96 6.12 0.95 11.37
C VAL A 96 4.78 0.23 11.42
N LEU A 97 3.80 0.84 12.06
CA LEU A 97 2.42 0.40 11.98
C LEU A 97 1.67 1.27 10.98
N ILE A 98 1.03 0.64 10.01
CA ILE A 98 0.08 1.29 9.10
C ILE A 98 -1.31 1.03 9.64
N HIS A 99 -2.00 2.08 10.08
CA HIS A 99 -3.36 2.03 10.60
C HIS A 99 -4.34 2.58 9.59
N ALA A 100 -5.41 1.86 9.33
CA ALA A 100 -6.46 2.29 8.42
C ALA A 100 -7.52 3.12 9.15
N GLU A 101 -7.57 4.41 8.90
CA GLU A 101 -8.65 5.28 9.36
C GLU A 101 -9.91 5.10 8.51
N SER A 102 -9.73 4.93 7.21
CA SER A 102 -10.81 4.68 6.26
C SER A 102 -10.42 3.62 5.23
N ARG A 103 -11.24 3.46 4.19
CA ARG A 103 -10.91 2.56 3.07
C ARG A 103 -9.75 3.07 2.22
N LYS A 104 -9.50 4.39 2.24
CA LYS A 104 -8.54 5.06 1.37
C LYS A 104 -7.47 5.83 2.12
N ASP A 105 -7.66 6.03 3.42
CA ASP A 105 -6.77 6.82 4.25
C ASP A 105 -6.12 5.94 5.30
N PHE A 106 -4.80 6.01 5.36
CA PHE A 106 -3.99 5.24 6.29
C PHE A 106 -3.00 6.17 6.97
N VAL A 107 -2.82 5.99 8.26
CA VAL A 107 -1.82 6.71 9.04
C VAL A 107 -0.68 5.77 9.38
N LEU A 108 0.53 6.27 9.27
CA LEU A 108 1.75 5.55 9.59
C LEU A 108 2.24 6.01 10.95
N PHE A 109 2.41 5.06 11.86
CA PHE A 109 2.93 5.29 13.21
C PHE A 109 4.26 4.59 13.40
N ARG A 110 5.15 5.22 14.15
CA ARG A 110 6.36 4.56 14.60
C ARG A 110 5.99 3.45 15.60
N ALA A 111 6.32 2.22 15.30
CA ALA A 111 6.06 1.11 16.20
C ALA A 111 7.17 0.99 17.27
N PRO A 112 6.83 0.48 18.48
CA PRO A 112 7.83 0.19 19.50
C PRO A 112 8.89 -0.78 19.00
N SER A 113 10.09 -0.70 19.57
CA SER A 113 11.17 -1.65 19.24
C SER A 113 10.84 -3.08 19.69
N ASP A 114 10.09 -3.21 20.79
CA ASP A 114 9.59 -4.50 21.27
C ASP A 114 8.37 -4.94 20.44
N PRO A 115 8.42 -6.11 19.76
CA PRO A 115 7.31 -6.61 18.97
C PRO A 115 6.03 -6.90 19.76
N ASP A 116 6.18 -7.25 21.04
CA ASP A 116 5.07 -7.65 21.90
C ASP A 116 4.48 -6.47 22.70
N ALA A 117 5.12 -5.29 22.63
CA ALA A 117 4.61 -4.09 23.29
C ALA A 117 3.32 -3.61 22.59
N PRO A 118 2.22 -3.41 23.34
CA PRO A 118 1.01 -2.85 22.78
C PRO A 118 1.26 -1.44 22.27
N LEU A 119 0.83 -1.16 21.03
CA LEU A 119 0.89 0.20 20.51
C LEU A 119 -0.33 0.98 20.98
N ASP A 120 -0.08 2.01 21.77
CA ASP A 120 -1.08 3.01 22.11
C ASP A 120 -1.19 4.02 20.95
N LEU A 121 -2.23 3.89 20.16
CA LEU A 121 -2.45 4.74 18.97
C LEU A 121 -2.70 6.20 19.33
N GLU A 122 -3.21 6.50 20.54
CA GLU A 122 -3.48 7.87 20.97
C GLU A 122 -2.19 8.65 21.27
N ASN A 123 -1.15 7.93 21.74
CA ASN A 123 0.15 8.52 22.09
C ASN A 123 1.26 8.12 21.11
N ALA A 124 0.95 7.36 20.05
CA ALA A 124 1.93 6.92 19.08
C ALA A 124 2.43 8.09 18.21
N GLU A 125 3.73 8.11 17.93
CA GLU A 125 4.35 9.09 17.04
C GLU A 125 3.86 8.84 15.60
N LYS A 126 3.07 9.76 15.05
CA LYS A 126 2.70 9.77 13.64
C LYS A 126 3.94 10.13 12.80
N ILE A 127 4.24 9.32 11.80
CA ILE A 127 5.40 9.47 10.92
C ILE A 127 5.03 9.64 9.46
N GLY A 128 3.76 9.59 9.13
CA GLY A 128 3.29 9.83 7.78
C GLY A 128 1.82 9.49 7.58
N GLN A 129 1.34 9.80 6.40
CA GLN A 129 -0.03 9.55 5.99
C GLN A 129 -0.07 9.12 4.54
N PHE A 130 -0.87 8.10 4.26
CA PHE A 130 -1.19 7.67 2.92
C PHE A 130 -2.58 8.15 2.55
N THR A 131 -2.69 8.82 1.44
CA THR A 131 -3.95 9.27 0.88
C THR A 131 -4.06 8.88 -0.59
N SER A 132 -5.26 8.55 -1.04
CA SER A 132 -5.53 8.44 -2.47
C SER A 132 -6.39 9.62 -2.90
N GLU A 133 -5.80 10.55 -3.63
CA GLU A 133 -6.55 11.62 -4.27
C GLU A 133 -7.59 11.04 -5.24
N ASN A 134 -8.66 11.78 -5.49
CA ASN A 134 -9.87 11.58 -6.30
C ASN A 134 -9.89 10.51 -7.43
N GLY A 135 -8.82 9.80 -7.67
CA GLY A 135 -8.65 8.80 -8.73
C GLY A 135 -8.49 7.35 -8.27
N GLY A 136 -8.69 7.04 -6.98
CA GLY A 136 -8.46 5.69 -6.46
C GLY A 136 -6.98 5.29 -6.57
N LEU A 137 -6.68 4.13 -7.18
CA LEU A 137 -5.32 3.61 -7.34
C LEU A 137 -4.43 4.40 -8.30
N LYS A 138 -4.95 5.40 -8.99
CA LYS A 138 -4.21 6.13 -10.03
C LYS A 138 -3.22 7.15 -9.47
N ASN A 139 -3.51 7.75 -8.33
CA ASN A 139 -2.66 8.75 -7.69
C ASN A 139 -2.49 8.37 -6.21
N VAL A 140 -1.53 7.54 -5.96
CA VAL A 140 -1.17 7.11 -4.60
C VAL A 140 -0.09 8.04 -4.08
N HIS A 141 -0.31 8.61 -2.91
CA HIS A 141 0.60 9.55 -2.28
C HIS A 141 0.82 9.16 -0.81
N VAL A 142 2.07 9.04 -0.43
CA VAL A 142 2.49 8.89 0.96
C VAL A 142 3.30 10.11 1.34
N SER A 143 2.79 10.89 2.30
CA SER A 143 3.52 12.00 2.89
C SER A 143 4.16 11.53 4.18
N PHE A 144 5.46 11.74 4.31
CA PHE A 144 6.21 11.45 5.52
C PHE A 144 6.42 12.71 6.33
N GLU A 145 6.35 12.61 7.67
CA GLU A 145 6.51 13.71 8.58
C GLU A 145 7.39 13.34 9.79
N GLY A 146 8.07 14.29 10.36
CA GLY A 146 8.85 14.11 11.59
C GLY A 146 9.92 13.02 11.49
N ALA A 147 9.78 11.93 12.24
CA ALA A 147 10.71 10.81 12.18
C ALA A 147 10.60 10.02 10.86
N GLY A 148 9.46 10.09 10.19
CA GLY A 148 9.23 9.44 8.89
C GLY A 148 10.10 10.00 7.76
N GLU A 149 10.38 11.29 7.77
CA GLU A 149 11.27 11.93 6.80
C GLU A 149 12.72 11.45 6.88
N LYS A 150 13.10 10.88 8.05
CA LYS A 150 14.45 10.37 8.31
C LYS A 150 14.58 8.88 7.98
N LEU A 151 13.50 8.22 7.59
CA LEU A 151 13.57 6.83 7.15
C LEU A 151 14.39 6.73 5.87
N PRO A 152 15.17 5.66 5.70
CA PRO A 152 15.83 5.36 4.42
C PRO A 152 14.81 5.30 3.28
N LEU A 153 15.22 5.74 2.09
CA LEU A 153 14.30 5.85 0.95
C LEU A 153 13.74 4.49 0.51
N ASP A 154 14.50 3.42 0.63
CA ASP A 154 14.05 2.05 0.38
C ASP A 154 12.92 1.62 1.33
N VAL A 155 13.04 1.98 2.63
CA VAL A 155 11.97 1.76 3.61
C VAL A 155 10.73 2.57 3.26
N GLN A 156 10.87 3.83 2.85
CA GLN A 156 9.74 4.67 2.42
C GLN A 156 9.04 4.09 1.18
N VAL A 157 9.81 3.61 0.19
CA VAL A 157 9.27 2.94 -1.01
C VAL A 157 8.54 1.66 -0.63
N PHE A 158 9.11 0.84 0.26
CA PHE A 158 8.45 -0.36 0.76
C PHE A 158 7.12 -0.04 1.46
N LEU A 159 7.10 0.93 2.38
CA LEU A 159 5.88 1.34 3.09
C LEU A 159 4.80 1.86 2.12
N SER A 160 5.20 2.59 1.08
CA SER A 160 4.28 3.08 0.06
C SER A 160 3.66 1.94 -0.76
N TRP A 161 4.43 0.88 -1.07
CA TRP A 161 3.92 -0.32 -1.73
C TRP A 161 2.92 -1.07 -0.85
N VAL A 162 3.23 -1.25 0.44
CA VAL A 162 2.32 -1.90 1.40
C VAL A 162 1.01 -1.14 1.52
N ALA A 163 1.05 0.18 1.68
CA ALA A 163 -0.14 1.03 1.79
C ALA A 163 -0.98 0.98 0.51
N ARG A 164 -0.34 1.03 -0.66
CA ARG A 164 -1.00 0.88 -1.96
C ARG A 164 -1.71 -0.47 -2.07
N HIS A 165 -1.03 -1.57 -1.77
CA HIS A 165 -1.60 -2.91 -1.84
C HIS A 165 -2.77 -3.09 -0.86
N ALA A 166 -2.66 -2.55 0.36
CA ALA A 166 -3.76 -2.55 1.32
C ALA A 166 -5.00 -1.84 0.78
N MET A 167 -4.82 -0.73 0.08
CA MET A 167 -5.92 -0.02 -0.58
C MET A 167 -6.50 -0.82 -1.77
N GLU A 168 -5.65 -1.39 -2.62
CA GLU A 168 -6.08 -2.20 -3.78
C GLU A 168 -7.00 -3.35 -3.35
N THR A 169 -6.60 -4.11 -2.36
CA THR A 169 -7.38 -5.26 -1.87
C THR A 169 -8.72 -4.85 -1.28
N ARG A 170 -8.81 -3.67 -0.67
CA ARG A 170 -10.07 -3.13 -0.12
C ARG A 170 -11.03 -2.63 -1.20
N VAL A 171 -10.49 -1.93 -2.20
CA VAL A 171 -11.29 -1.40 -3.32
C VAL A 171 -11.87 -2.55 -4.13
N LEU A 172 -11.06 -3.54 -4.49
CA LEU A 172 -11.50 -4.71 -5.27
C LEU A 172 -12.59 -5.51 -4.54
N SER A 173 -12.46 -5.73 -3.23
CA SER A 173 -13.47 -6.44 -2.44
C SER A 173 -14.82 -5.73 -2.40
N SER A 174 -14.82 -4.41 -2.43
CA SER A 174 -16.05 -3.59 -2.45
C SER A 174 -16.76 -3.67 -3.80
N THR A 175 -16.03 -3.62 -4.89
CA THR A 175 -16.58 -3.65 -6.25
C THR A 175 -17.25 -4.99 -6.55
N TRP A 176 -16.67 -6.10 -6.10
CA TRP A 176 -17.24 -7.43 -6.31
C TRP A 176 -18.60 -7.60 -5.61
N ARG A 177 -18.76 -7.06 -4.39
CA ARG A 177 -20.04 -7.09 -3.67
C ARG A 177 -21.13 -6.30 -4.39
N LEU A 178 -20.78 -5.13 -4.95
CA LEU A 178 -21.72 -4.33 -5.74
C LEU A 178 -22.14 -5.06 -7.01
N SER A 179 -21.21 -5.68 -7.72
CA SER A 179 -21.50 -6.46 -8.93
C SER A 179 -22.41 -7.65 -8.65
N LEU A 180 -22.18 -8.37 -7.54
CA LEU A 180 -23.06 -9.47 -7.11
C LEU A 180 -24.49 -8.97 -6.80
N PHE A 181 -24.60 -7.85 -6.08
CA PHE A 181 -25.89 -7.24 -5.78
C PHE A 181 -26.65 -6.85 -7.05
N LEU A 182 -25.98 -6.21 -8.01
CA LEU A 182 -26.59 -5.86 -9.30
C LEU A 182 -27.02 -7.10 -10.09
N LEU A 183 -26.21 -8.16 -10.08
CA LEU A 183 -26.52 -9.41 -10.78
C LEU A 183 -27.80 -10.08 -10.21
N VAL A 184 -28.04 -9.98 -8.91
CA VAL A 184 -29.27 -10.46 -8.28
C VAL A 184 -30.43 -9.51 -8.56
N LEU A 185 -30.21 -8.21 -8.58
CA LEU A 185 -31.28 -7.21 -8.76
C LEU A 185 -31.81 -7.16 -10.18
N ILE A 186 -30.99 -7.40 -11.20
CA ILE A 186 -31.41 -7.38 -12.62
C ILE A 186 -32.57 -8.34 -12.94
N PRO A 187 -32.56 -9.62 -12.53
CA PRO A 187 -33.69 -10.52 -12.74
C PRO A 187 -35.00 -10.03 -12.13
N PHE A 188 -34.95 -9.45 -10.93
CA PHE A 188 -36.12 -8.89 -10.27
C PHE A 188 -36.70 -7.70 -11.03
N LEU A 189 -35.85 -6.82 -11.53
CA LEU A 189 -36.27 -5.70 -12.39
C LEU A 189 -36.92 -6.20 -13.68
N VAL A 190 -36.36 -7.21 -14.32
CA VAL A 190 -36.93 -7.80 -15.55
C VAL A 190 -38.29 -8.39 -15.28
N LEU A 191 -38.50 -9.16 -14.21
CA LEU A 191 -39.77 -9.74 -13.82
C LEU A 191 -40.83 -8.66 -13.51
N TYR A 192 -40.39 -7.59 -12.83
CA TYR A 192 -41.26 -6.44 -12.55
C TYR A 192 -41.77 -5.78 -13.84
N PHE A 193 -40.85 -5.48 -14.78
CA PHE A 193 -41.22 -4.86 -16.08
C PHE A 193 -42.06 -5.78 -16.98
N LEU A 194 -41.93 -7.09 -16.84
CA LEU A 194 -42.75 -8.08 -17.56
C LEU A 194 -44.11 -8.32 -16.88
N GLY A 195 -44.40 -7.69 -15.76
CA GLY A 195 -45.66 -7.79 -15.04
C GLY A 195 -45.89 -9.11 -14.29
N TYR A 196 -44.81 -9.82 -13.94
CA TYR A 196 -44.88 -11.05 -13.15
C TYR A 196 -44.86 -10.82 -11.64
N ILE A 197 -44.46 -9.63 -11.21
CA ILE A 197 -44.44 -9.21 -9.80
C ILE A 197 -45.06 -7.82 -9.69
#